data_3458fdc69b6e4b2540742741058adc3e
#
_entry.id   3458fdc69b6e4b2540742741058adc3e
#
_cell.length_a   1.000
_cell.length_b   1.000
_cell.length_c   1.000
_cell.angle_alpha   90.00
_cell.angle_beta   90.00
_cell.angle_gamma   90.00
#
_symmetry.space_group_name_H-M   'P 1'
#
loop_
_entity.id
_entity.type
_entity.pdbx_description
1 polymer ?
#
loop_
_entity_poly.entity_id
_entity_poly.type
_entity_poly.pdbx_seq_one_letter_code
_entity_poly.pdbx_strand_id
1 'polypeptide(L)'
;VQPDLVTMENVPQLLDHPVFEEFLANLEGYAIQWSVVQAVAIGIPQTRKRLVLLASKLGDSGLGLPTDTVKRKTVRDVIGRLRPIAAGEADPKDRLHAAPRLSATNLQRIQHSTPGGTWRDWPEELQAACHKKSSGATYPSVYGRMSWDAASPTITTQCFGYGNGRFGHPEQDRAISLREAAILQTFPPTYK
;
A
#
# COMPACT_ATOMS: atom_id res chain seq x y z
N VAL A 1 24.70 9.70 21.14
CA VAL A 1 24.96 10.28 19.84
C VAL A 1 24.05 11.48 19.68
N GLN A 2 24.58 12.60 19.21
CA GLN A 2 23.81 13.83 18.96
C GLN A 2 24.02 14.26 17.50
N PRO A 3 23.36 13.64 16.51
CA PRO A 3 23.52 13.97 15.11
C PRO A 3 22.98 15.36 14.79
N ASP A 4 23.44 15.97 13.70
CA ASP A 4 22.94 17.26 13.24
C ASP A 4 21.51 17.18 12.71
N LEU A 5 21.14 16.03 12.12
CA LEU A 5 19.83 15.77 11.57
C LEU A 5 19.26 14.44 12.09
N VAL A 6 17.98 14.44 12.43
CA VAL A 6 17.21 13.25 12.79
C VAL A 6 15.99 13.17 11.88
N THR A 7 15.76 11.99 11.32
CA THR A 7 14.51 11.69 10.59
C THR A 7 13.85 10.47 11.21
N MET A 8 12.54 10.51 11.33
CA MET A 8 11.75 9.36 11.80
C MET A 8 10.54 9.15 10.88
N GLU A 9 10.26 7.91 10.54
CA GLU A 9 9.01 7.49 9.92
C GLU A 9 8.37 6.39 10.76
N ASN A 10 7.07 6.52 11.04
CA ASN A 10 6.33 5.53 11.81
C ASN A 10 4.85 5.51 11.41
N VAL A 11 4.07 4.60 11.99
CA VAL A 11 2.62 4.59 11.84
C VAL A 11 1.99 5.76 12.62
N PRO A 12 0.85 6.34 12.15
CA PRO A 12 0.22 7.47 12.82
C PRO A 12 -0.16 7.23 14.28
N GLN A 13 -0.46 5.98 14.65
CA GLN A 13 -0.83 5.57 16.01
C GLN A 13 0.27 5.84 17.04
N LEU A 14 1.52 6.07 16.61
CA LEU A 14 2.59 6.48 17.52
C LEU A 14 2.27 7.81 18.24
N LEU A 15 1.46 8.69 17.61
CA LEU A 15 1.03 9.95 18.22
C LEU A 15 0.22 9.76 19.50
N ASP A 16 -0.50 8.64 19.63
CA ASP A 16 -1.33 8.31 20.77
C ASP A 16 -0.53 7.60 21.89
N HIS A 17 0.77 7.38 21.67
CA HIS A 17 1.61 6.62 22.59
C HIS A 17 2.59 7.54 23.36
N PRO A 18 2.69 7.44 24.69
CA PRO A 18 3.57 8.31 25.51
C PRO A 18 5.02 8.37 25.06
N VAL A 19 5.51 7.29 24.43
CA VAL A 19 6.89 7.23 23.91
C VAL A 19 7.20 8.32 22.87
N PHE A 20 6.17 8.85 22.18
CA PHE A 20 6.38 9.93 21.21
C PHE A 20 6.72 11.24 21.92
N GLU A 21 6.04 11.56 23.02
CA GLU A 21 6.36 12.73 23.85
C GLU A 21 7.75 12.60 24.48
N GLU A 22 8.10 11.42 25.00
CA GLU A 22 9.44 11.14 25.52
C GLU A 22 10.51 11.30 24.44
N PHE A 23 10.23 10.85 23.21
CA PHE A 23 11.13 11.00 22.08
C PHE A 23 11.34 12.48 21.72
N LEU A 24 10.26 13.28 21.68
CA LEU A 24 10.37 14.74 21.44
C LEU A 24 11.16 15.45 22.53
N ALA A 25 10.97 15.09 23.79
CA ALA A 25 11.73 15.64 24.92
C ALA A 25 13.26 15.38 24.81
N ASN A 26 13.64 14.22 24.23
CA ASN A 26 15.06 13.90 23.98
C ASN A 26 15.66 14.64 22.77
N LEU A 27 14.88 15.43 22.05
CA LEU A 27 15.34 16.28 20.93
C LEU A 27 15.46 17.74 21.35
N GLU A 28 15.70 18.02 22.63
CA GLU A 28 15.99 19.38 23.12
C GLU A 28 17.14 20.00 22.31
N GLY A 29 16.96 21.25 21.90
CA GLY A 29 17.92 21.97 21.06
C GLY A 29 17.83 21.71 19.57
N TYR A 30 16.87 20.89 19.13
CA TYR A 30 16.56 20.74 17.70
C TYR A 30 15.36 21.59 17.28
N ALA A 31 15.44 22.17 16.08
CA ALA A 31 14.25 22.61 15.37
C ALA A 31 13.50 21.37 14.86
N ILE A 32 12.23 21.21 15.25
CA ILE A 32 11.45 19.99 15.00
C ILE A 32 10.23 20.31 14.15
N GLN A 33 9.99 19.51 13.10
CA GLN A 33 8.74 19.47 12.35
C GLN A 33 8.26 18.02 12.22
N TRP A 34 6.97 17.82 12.39
CA TRP A 34 6.35 16.52 12.16
C TRP A 34 4.91 16.67 11.66
N SER A 35 4.46 15.71 10.88
CA SER A 35 3.06 15.60 10.47
C SER A 35 2.71 14.20 10.03
N VAL A 36 1.39 13.91 9.88
CA VAL A 36 0.92 12.69 9.23
C VAL A 36 0.83 12.94 7.74
N VAL A 37 1.78 12.38 6.99
CA VAL A 37 1.84 12.46 5.54
C VAL A 37 0.99 11.34 4.91
N GLN A 38 0.13 11.71 3.96
CA GLN A 38 -0.61 10.76 3.13
C GLN A 38 0.08 10.60 1.78
N ALA A 39 0.43 9.38 1.40
CA ALA A 39 1.13 9.11 0.15
C ALA A 39 0.39 9.66 -1.09
N VAL A 40 -0.95 9.56 -1.11
CA VAL A 40 -1.78 10.11 -2.20
C VAL A 40 -1.65 11.63 -2.35
N ALA A 41 -1.36 12.34 -1.29
CA ALA A 41 -1.23 13.79 -1.27
C ALA A 41 0.05 14.26 -1.98
N ILE A 42 1.08 13.44 -1.96
CA ILE A 42 2.36 13.70 -2.62
C ILE A 42 2.50 12.97 -3.97
N GLY A 43 1.37 12.53 -4.57
CA GLY A 43 1.34 11.94 -5.91
C GLY A 43 1.68 10.45 -6.00
N ILE A 44 1.83 9.76 -4.87
CA ILE A 44 1.98 8.31 -4.82
C ILE A 44 0.58 7.67 -4.87
N PRO A 45 0.28 6.76 -5.80
CA PRO A 45 -1.05 6.16 -5.98
C PRO A 45 -1.37 5.11 -4.91
N GLN A 46 -1.21 5.46 -3.63
CA GLN A 46 -1.32 4.52 -2.50
C GLN A 46 -1.93 5.21 -1.27
N THR A 47 -2.84 4.53 -0.59
CA THR A 47 -3.53 5.06 0.61
C THR A 47 -2.69 4.98 1.89
N ARG A 48 -1.38 4.91 1.77
CA ARG A 48 -0.43 4.82 2.89
C ARG A 48 -0.36 6.13 3.67
N LYS A 49 -0.53 6.05 4.99
CA LYS A 49 -0.34 7.18 5.91
C LYS A 49 0.84 6.90 6.83
N ARG A 50 1.68 7.90 7.06
CA ARG A 50 2.82 7.79 7.97
C ARG A 50 3.04 9.06 8.74
N LEU A 51 3.35 8.90 10.02
CA LEU A 51 3.95 9.97 10.82
C LEU A 51 5.39 10.16 10.35
N VAL A 52 5.72 11.36 9.94
CA VAL A 52 7.08 11.76 9.53
C VAL A 52 7.54 12.88 10.44
N LEU A 53 8.76 12.77 10.96
CA LEU A 53 9.41 13.80 11.76
C LEU A 53 10.79 14.13 11.15
N LEU A 54 11.07 15.41 11.12
CA LEU A 54 12.39 15.97 10.78
C LEU A 54 12.84 16.83 11.95
N ALA A 55 14.07 16.66 12.42
CA ALA A 55 14.66 17.49 13.44
C ALA A 55 16.09 17.89 13.06
N SER A 56 16.47 19.14 13.30
CA SER A 56 17.75 19.72 12.90
C SER A 56 18.35 20.60 14.00
N LYS A 57 19.63 20.43 14.27
CA LYS A 57 20.45 21.38 15.06
C LYS A 57 20.96 22.57 14.24
N LEU A 58 20.88 22.48 12.91
CA LEU A 58 21.34 23.52 12.00
C LEU A 58 20.30 24.64 11.78
N GLY A 59 19.21 24.63 12.57
CA GLY A 59 18.06 25.54 12.46
C GLY A 59 16.91 24.93 11.67
N ASP A 60 15.85 25.72 11.46
CA ASP A 60 14.61 25.32 10.78
C ASP A 60 14.59 25.68 9.29
N SER A 61 15.56 26.48 8.83
CA SER A 61 15.65 26.87 7.43
C SER A 61 15.87 25.65 6.52
N GLY A 62 14.88 25.36 5.65
CA GLY A 62 14.92 24.22 4.75
C GLY A 62 14.29 22.94 5.29
N LEU A 63 13.86 22.88 6.56
CA LEU A 63 12.95 21.82 6.99
C LEU A 63 11.61 22.00 6.30
N GLY A 64 11.12 20.99 5.65
CA GLY A 64 9.82 21.02 4.99
C GLY A 64 9.25 19.63 4.83
N LEU A 65 8.04 19.43 5.35
CA LEU A 65 7.27 18.22 5.09
C LEU A 65 6.45 18.41 3.82
N PRO A 66 6.25 17.34 3.01
CA PRO A 66 5.43 17.44 1.81
C PRO A 66 4.01 17.89 2.16
N THR A 67 3.50 18.88 1.43
CA THR A 67 2.12 19.35 1.56
C THR A 67 1.25 18.89 0.39
N ASP A 68 -0.06 18.88 0.58
CA ASP A 68 -1.08 18.45 -0.38
C ASP A 68 -1.14 19.38 -1.60
N THR A 69 -0.26 19.19 -2.58
CA THR A 69 -0.21 20.06 -3.76
C THR A 69 -0.26 19.32 -5.09
N VAL A 70 -0.29 17.98 -5.08
CA VAL A 70 -0.16 17.19 -6.30
C VAL A 70 -1.47 16.49 -6.66
N LYS A 71 -1.80 16.46 -7.95
CA LYS A 71 -2.94 15.69 -8.46
C LYS A 71 -2.84 14.24 -8.02
N ARG A 72 -3.86 13.75 -7.34
CA ARG A 72 -3.97 12.36 -6.91
C ARG A 72 -4.00 11.43 -8.11
N LYS A 73 -3.23 10.35 -8.04
CA LYS A 73 -3.18 9.30 -9.06
C LYS A 73 -3.99 8.10 -8.62
N THR A 74 -4.68 7.47 -9.56
CA THR A 74 -5.43 6.22 -9.37
C THR A 74 -4.62 5.01 -9.82
N VAL A 75 -5.08 3.81 -9.51
CA VAL A 75 -4.52 2.56 -10.04
C VAL A 75 -4.53 2.58 -11.57
N ARG A 76 -5.62 3.07 -12.18
CA ARG A 76 -5.77 3.19 -13.66
C ARG A 76 -4.69 4.07 -14.28
N ASP A 77 -4.38 5.21 -13.65
CA ASP A 77 -3.41 6.16 -14.18
C ASP A 77 -2.02 5.57 -14.36
N VAL A 78 -1.65 4.58 -13.53
CA VAL A 78 -0.27 4.09 -13.45
C VAL A 78 -0.06 2.68 -13.97
N ILE A 79 -1.03 1.77 -13.84
CA ILE A 79 -0.89 0.39 -14.34
C ILE A 79 -1.88 0.02 -15.44
N GLY A 80 -2.86 0.88 -15.76
CA GLY A 80 -3.92 0.57 -16.71
C GLY A 80 -3.46 0.34 -18.16
N ARG A 81 -2.20 0.64 -18.48
CA ARG A 81 -1.62 0.44 -19.82
C ARG A 81 -0.67 -0.76 -19.91
N LEU A 82 -0.48 -1.48 -18.81
CA LEU A 82 0.35 -2.68 -18.84
C LEU A 82 -0.35 -3.79 -19.64
N ARG A 83 0.48 -4.66 -20.24
CA ARG A 83 -0.04 -5.80 -20.99
C ARG A 83 -0.92 -6.68 -20.09
N PRO A 84 -2.11 -7.10 -20.53
CA PRO A 84 -2.87 -8.11 -19.82
C PRO A 84 -2.11 -9.45 -19.74
N ILE A 85 -2.15 -10.09 -18.56
CA ILE A 85 -1.62 -11.43 -18.33
C ILE A 85 -2.62 -12.23 -17.49
N ALA A 86 -2.64 -13.55 -17.65
CA ALA A 86 -3.47 -14.43 -16.84
C ALA A 86 -2.76 -14.87 -15.54
N ALA A 87 -3.51 -15.47 -14.61
CA ALA A 87 -2.91 -16.11 -13.44
C ALA A 87 -1.96 -17.23 -13.87
N GLY A 88 -0.71 -17.18 -13.42
CA GLY A 88 0.36 -18.09 -13.82
C GLY A 88 1.08 -17.70 -15.12
N GLU A 89 0.72 -16.59 -15.76
CA GLU A 89 1.36 -16.06 -16.95
C GLU A 89 2.44 -15.02 -16.59
N ALA A 90 3.41 -14.85 -17.48
CA ALA A 90 4.43 -13.82 -17.41
C ALA A 90 4.52 -13.08 -18.76
N ASP A 91 4.83 -11.78 -18.70
CA ASP A 91 5.18 -11.02 -19.89
C ASP A 91 6.60 -11.42 -20.37
N PRO A 92 6.77 -11.87 -21.63
CA PRO A 92 8.08 -12.27 -22.13
C PRO A 92 9.09 -11.12 -22.20
N LYS A 93 8.63 -9.86 -22.16
CA LYS A 93 9.47 -8.67 -22.22
C LYS A 93 9.78 -8.07 -20.84
N ASP A 94 9.07 -8.48 -19.80
CA ASP A 94 9.24 -7.94 -18.44
C ASP A 94 9.13 -9.04 -17.38
N ARG A 95 10.26 -9.49 -16.87
CA ARG A 95 10.34 -10.56 -15.87
C ARG A 95 9.62 -10.25 -14.56
N LEU A 96 9.43 -8.97 -14.21
CA LEU A 96 8.68 -8.55 -13.02
C LEU A 96 7.16 -8.58 -13.27
N HIS A 97 6.73 -8.56 -14.55
CA HIS A 97 5.32 -8.62 -14.90
C HIS A 97 4.88 -10.07 -15.07
N ALA A 98 4.89 -10.79 -13.95
CA ALA A 98 4.46 -12.18 -13.84
C ALA A 98 3.44 -12.30 -12.70
N ALA A 99 2.35 -13.00 -12.93
CA ALA A 99 1.31 -13.28 -11.96
C ALA A 99 1.43 -14.71 -11.41
N PRO A 100 1.34 -14.91 -10.09
CA PRO A 100 1.30 -16.25 -9.51
C PRO A 100 0.04 -17.01 -9.97
N ARG A 101 0.15 -18.34 -10.01
CA ARG A 101 -1.01 -19.20 -10.22
C ARG A 101 -1.97 -19.09 -9.03
N LEU A 102 -3.26 -19.15 -9.30
CA LEU A 102 -4.29 -19.28 -8.28
C LEU A 102 -4.72 -20.74 -8.15
N SER A 103 -5.04 -21.19 -6.94
CA SER A 103 -5.78 -22.44 -6.74
C SER A 103 -7.19 -22.30 -7.33
N ALA A 104 -7.86 -23.43 -7.63
CA ALA A 104 -9.22 -23.41 -8.13
C ALA A 104 -10.17 -22.59 -7.22
N THR A 105 -10.05 -22.77 -5.91
CA THR A 105 -10.84 -22.01 -4.92
C THR A 105 -10.53 -20.50 -4.98
N ASN A 106 -9.27 -20.09 -5.09
CA ASN A 106 -8.92 -18.68 -5.17
C ASN A 106 -9.31 -18.07 -6.52
N LEU A 107 -9.34 -18.83 -7.59
CA LEU A 107 -9.89 -18.39 -8.86
C LEU A 107 -11.39 -18.11 -8.75
N GLN A 108 -12.16 -19.01 -8.15
CA GLN A 108 -13.57 -18.77 -7.89
C GLN A 108 -13.78 -17.54 -7.00
N ARG A 109 -12.99 -17.39 -5.94
CA ARG A 109 -13.06 -16.23 -5.04
C ARG A 109 -12.84 -14.91 -5.77
N ILE A 110 -11.81 -14.82 -6.60
CA ILE A 110 -11.54 -13.58 -7.32
C ILE A 110 -12.59 -13.27 -8.38
N GLN A 111 -13.18 -14.28 -9.01
CA GLN A 111 -14.31 -14.12 -9.93
C GLN A 111 -15.56 -13.56 -9.26
N HIS A 112 -15.78 -13.89 -7.99
CA HIS A 112 -16.89 -13.35 -7.19
C HIS A 112 -16.52 -12.03 -6.47
N SER A 113 -15.27 -11.57 -6.57
CA SER A 113 -14.83 -10.33 -5.93
C SER A 113 -15.12 -9.12 -6.80
N THR A 114 -15.90 -8.18 -6.30
CA THR A 114 -16.11 -6.88 -6.95
C THR A 114 -14.93 -5.94 -6.72
N PRO A 115 -14.61 -5.04 -7.67
CA PRO A 115 -13.59 -4.01 -7.45
C PRO A 115 -13.89 -3.14 -6.22
N GLY A 116 -12.94 -3.04 -5.30
CA GLY A 116 -13.12 -2.33 -4.02
C GLY A 116 -13.91 -3.10 -2.96
N GLY A 117 -14.54 -4.23 -3.29
CA GLY A 117 -15.32 -5.08 -2.39
C GLY A 117 -14.47 -5.91 -1.43
N THR A 118 -15.11 -6.79 -0.71
CA THR A 118 -14.51 -7.65 0.31
C THR A 118 -14.98 -9.09 0.17
N TRP A 119 -14.37 -10.03 0.90
CA TRP A 119 -14.82 -11.42 0.98
C TRP A 119 -16.25 -11.58 1.56
N ARG A 120 -16.81 -10.55 2.16
CA ARG A 120 -18.20 -10.56 2.67
C ARG A 120 -19.24 -10.59 1.55
N ASP A 121 -18.85 -10.16 0.36
CA ASP A 121 -19.71 -10.15 -0.83
C ASP A 121 -19.77 -11.54 -1.51
N TRP A 122 -18.97 -12.52 -1.03
CA TRP A 122 -18.90 -13.85 -1.62
C TRP A 122 -20.04 -14.77 -1.15
N PRO A 123 -20.42 -15.75 -1.98
CA PRO A 123 -21.20 -16.88 -1.52
C PRO A 123 -20.56 -17.55 -0.30
N GLU A 124 -21.40 -18.08 0.60
CA GLU A 124 -20.93 -18.58 1.90
C GLU A 124 -19.92 -19.74 1.76
N GLU A 125 -20.06 -20.58 0.74
CA GLU A 125 -19.17 -21.71 0.44
C GLU A 125 -17.77 -21.28 0.05
N LEU A 126 -17.58 -20.05 -0.43
CA LEU A 126 -16.28 -19.49 -0.78
C LEU A 126 -15.59 -18.79 0.39
N GLN A 127 -16.31 -18.50 1.46
CA GLN A 127 -15.74 -17.90 2.65
C GLN A 127 -14.84 -18.90 3.39
N ALA A 128 -13.64 -18.44 3.78
CA ALA A 128 -12.74 -19.28 4.56
C ALA A 128 -13.25 -19.45 6.01
N ALA A 129 -12.92 -20.58 6.65
CA ALA A 129 -13.33 -20.84 8.04
C ALA A 129 -12.87 -19.74 9.01
N CYS A 130 -11.72 -19.10 8.76
CA CYS A 130 -11.25 -17.98 9.56
C CYS A 130 -12.13 -16.72 9.43
N HIS A 131 -12.79 -16.51 8.29
CA HIS A 131 -13.68 -15.37 8.09
C HIS A 131 -14.98 -15.49 8.92
N LYS A 132 -15.42 -16.70 9.19
CA LYS A 132 -16.62 -16.99 9.98
C LYS A 132 -16.42 -16.84 11.50
N LYS A 133 -15.16 -16.66 11.94
CA LYS A 133 -14.82 -16.37 13.34
C LYS A 133 -14.99 -14.90 13.65
N SER A 134 -15.32 -14.54 14.89
CA SER A 134 -15.41 -13.14 15.33
C SER A 134 -14.11 -12.35 15.09
N SER A 135 -12.94 -12.98 15.30
CA SER A 135 -11.63 -12.38 14.99
C SER A 135 -11.39 -12.17 13.50
N GLY A 136 -11.97 -12.97 12.62
CA GLY A 136 -11.84 -12.84 11.17
C GLY A 136 -12.55 -11.62 10.60
N ALA A 137 -13.61 -11.16 11.27
CA ALA A 137 -14.37 -9.99 10.85
C ALA A 137 -13.55 -8.69 10.86
N THR A 138 -12.42 -8.63 11.57
CA THR A 138 -11.53 -7.46 11.66
C THR A 138 -10.64 -7.26 10.43
N TYR A 139 -10.54 -8.26 9.54
CA TYR A 139 -9.70 -8.21 8.33
C TYR A 139 -10.51 -8.29 7.03
N PRO A 140 -11.37 -7.31 6.71
CA PRO A 140 -12.24 -7.38 5.54
C PRO A 140 -11.50 -7.25 4.21
N SER A 141 -10.29 -6.70 4.18
CA SER A 141 -9.59 -6.36 2.95
C SER A 141 -8.78 -7.51 2.32
N VAL A 142 -8.57 -8.63 3.02
CA VAL A 142 -7.89 -9.80 2.45
C VAL A 142 -8.72 -10.39 1.29
N TYR A 143 -8.06 -10.94 0.29
CA TYR A 143 -8.67 -11.45 -0.93
C TYR A 143 -9.50 -10.42 -1.74
N GLY A 144 -9.35 -9.12 -1.48
CA GLY A 144 -10.09 -8.10 -2.22
C GLY A 144 -9.45 -7.76 -3.57
N ARG A 145 -10.26 -7.23 -4.50
CA ARG A 145 -9.78 -6.57 -5.72
C ARG A 145 -9.52 -5.09 -5.47
N MET A 146 -8.50 -4.54 -6.10
CA MET A 146 -8.34 -3.09 -6.22
C MET A 146 -9.46 -2.50 -7.10
N SER A 147 -9.68 -1.19 -7.00
CA SER A 147 -10.52 -0.44 -7.92
C SER A 147 -9.64 0.35 -8.88
N TRP A 148 -10.03 0.42 -10.16
CA TRP A 148 -9.34 1.25 -11.16
C TRP A 148 -9.31 2.73 -10.79
N ASP A 149 -10.38 3.25 -10.24
CA ASP A 149 -10.61 4.68 -10.05
C ASP A 149 -10.32 5.16 -8.62
N ALA A 150 -9.62 4.33 -7.86
CA ALA A 150 -9.09 4.64 -6.52
C ALA A 150 -7.55 4.51 -6.48
N ALA A 151 -6.93 5.07 -5.45
CA ALA A 151 -5.56 4.74 -5.12
C ALA A 151 -5.46 3.30 -4.60
N SER A 152 -4.31 2.65 -4.77
CA SER A 152 -4.07 1.31 -4.26
C SER A 152 -4.10 1.27 -2.72
N PRO A 153 -4.38 0.13 -2.11
CA PRO A 153 -4.11 -0.05 -0.69
C PRO A 153 -2.60 0.07 -0.42
N THR A 154 -2.23 0.17 0.84
CA THR A 154 -0.81 0.12 1.24
C THR A 154 -0.18 -1.18 0.73
N ILE A 155 0.83 -1.05 -0.12
CA ILE A 155 1.58 -2.21 -0.64
C ILE A 155 2.46 -2.75 0.49
N THR A 156 2.30 -4.04 0.79
CA THR A 156 3.06 -4.76 1.81
C THR A 156 3.93 -5.84 1.17
N THR A 157 4.76 -6.50 1.95
CA THR A 157 5.46 -7.71 1.50
C THR A 157 4.46 -8.74 1.00
N GLN A 158 4.83 -9.54 0.01
CA GLN A 158 3.96 -10.55 -0.61
C GLN A 158 2.67 -9.99 -1.25
N CYS A 159 2.66 -8.74 -1.69
CA CYS A 159 1.54 -8.10 -2.40
C CYS A 159 1.14 -8.82 -3.70
N PHE A 160 1.98 -9.68 -4.24
CA PHE A 160 1.69 -10.59 -5.35
C PHE A 160 0.84 -11.82 -4.94
N GLY A 161 0.55 -12.01 -3.65
CA GLY A 161 -0.31 -13.08 -3.14
C GLY A 161 -1.75 -12.61 -2.96
N TYR A 162 -2.71 -13.25 -3.64
CA TYR A 162 -4.13 -12.85 -3.60
C TYR A 162 -4.72 -12.84 -2.19
N GLY A 163 -4.28 -13.73 -1.30
CA GLY A 163 -4.77 -13.84 0.08
C GLY A 163 -4.18 -12.84 1.08
N ASN A 164 -3.17 -12.04 0.68
CA ASN A 164 -2.38 -11.24 1.62
C ASN A 164 -2.89 -9.80 1.81
N GLY A 165 -4.00 -9.45 1.16
CA GLY A 165 -4.60 -8.12 1.21
C GLY A 165 -5.55 -7.88 0.04
N ARG A 166 -5.87 -6.62 -0.25
CA ARG A 166 -6.65 -6.22 -1.43
C ARG A 166 -5.73 -6.09 -2.64
N PHE A 167 -5.09 -7.19 -3.03
CA PHE A 167 -4.11 -7.22 -4.11
C PHE A 167 -4.60 -7.94 -5.37
N GLY A 168 -5.89 -8.25 -5.46
CA GLY A 168 -6.52 -8.69 -6.70
C GLY A 168 -6.47 -7.56 -7.74
N HIS A 169 -6.09 -7.90 -8.99
CA HIS A 169 -6.12 -6.94 -10.09
C HIS A 169 -7.56 -6.43 -10.31
N PRO A 170 -7.78 -5.15 -10.64
CA PRO A 170 -9.13 -4.58 -10.74
C PRO A 170 -10.07 -5.32 -11.69
N GLU A 171 -9.55 -5.94 -12.75
CA GLU A 171 -10.32 -6.55 -13.84
C GLU A 171 -9.93 -8.01 -14.09
N GLN A 172 -8.62 -8.32 -14.12
CA GLN A 172 -8.11 -9.65 -14.46
C GLN A 172 -8.18 -10.59 -13.24
N ASP A 173 -8.49 -11.86 -13.45
CA ASP A 173 -8.66 -12.86 -12.39
C ASP A 173 -7.32 -13.38 -11.84
N ARG A 174 -6.54 -12.46 -11.26
CA ARG A 174 -5.22 -12.70 -10.67
C ARG A 174 -4.87 -11.69 -9.58
N ALA A 175 -3.85 -11.98 -8.80
CA ALA A 175 -3.20 -10.94 -8.01
C ALA A 175 -2.38 -10.00 -8.90
N ILE A 176 -2.02 -8.83 -8.38
CA ILE A 176 -1.09 -7.94 -9.07
C ILE A 176 0.29 -8.59 -9.21
N SER A 177 1.00 -8.23 -10.27
CA SER A 177 2.39 -8.62 -10.49
C SER A 177 3.36 -7.77 -9.66
N LEU A 178 4.63 -8.19 -9.56
CA LEU A 178 5.67 -7.36 -8.94
C LEU A 178 5.92 -6.07 -9.72
N ARG A 179 5.76 -6.08 -11.05
CA ARG A 179 5.84 -4.86 -11.88
C ARG A 179 4.75 -3.87 -11.50
N GLU A 180 3.52 -4.30 -11.37
CA GLU A 180 2.40 -3.46 -10.95
C GLU A 180 2.63 -2.92 -9.53
N ALA A 181 3.05 -3.76 -8.61
CA ALA A 181 3.38 -3.34 -7.25
C ALA A 181 4.51 -2.31 -7.19
N ALA A 182 5.56 -2.48 -8.00
CA ALA A 182 6.68 -1.54 -8.09
C ALA A 182 6.22 -0.17 -8.61
N ILE A 183 5.42 -0.15 -9.69
CA ILE A 183 4.87 1.09 -10.25
C ILE A 183 3.94 1.79 -9.24
N LEU A 184 3.11 1.05 -8.51
CA LEU A 184 2.25 1.58 -7.45
C LEU A 184 3.05 2.16 -6.26
N GLN A 185 4.31 1.76 -6.12
CA GLN A 185 5.28 2.34 -5.17
C GLN A 185 6.21 3.36 -5.82
N THR A 186 5.91 3.79 -7.04
CA THR A 186 6.66 4.82 -7.80
C THR A 186 8.06 4.42 -8.25
N PHE A 187 8.38 3.12 -8.26
CA PHE A 187 9.59 2.68 -8.95
C PHE A 187 9.47 2.98 -10.45
N PRO A 188 10.57 3.40 -11.09
CA PRO A 188 10.56 3.65 -12.54
C PRO A 188 10.10 2.40 -13.32
N PRO A 189 9.35 2.54 -14.43
CA PRO A 189 8.95 1.40 -15.24
C PRO A 189 10.14 0.60 -15.81
N THR A 190 11.29 1.23 -15.90
CA THR A 190 12.56 0.63 -16.39
C THR A 190 13.34 -0.11 -15.29
N TYR A 191 12.89 -0.08 -14.04
CA TYR A 191 13.52 -0.81 -12.94
C TYR A 191 13.53 -2.32 -13.23
N LYS A 192 14.70 -2.97 -13.02
CA LYS A 192 14.93 -4.40 -13.32
C LYS A 192 15.27 -5.19 -12.07
#